data_7b12061e7f8239a725312d181dfa0837
#
_entry.id   7b12061e7f8239a725312d181dfa0837
#
_cell.length_a   1.000
_cell.length_b   1.000
_cell.length_c   1.000
_cell.angle_alpha   90.00
_cell.angle_beta   90.00
_cell.angle_gamma   90.00
#
_symmetry.space_group_name_H-M   'P 1'
#
loop_
_entity.id
_entity.type
_entity.pdbx_description
1 polymer ?
#
loop_
_entity_poly.entity_id
_entity_poly.type
_entity_poly.pdbx_seq_one_letter_code
_entity_poly.pdbx_strand_id
1 'polypeptide(L)'
;MSRPAKSIHGQWSSRWTFILAATGSAVGLGNIWKFPYIAGENGGGAFVLVYLLCIACIGIPLMVAEIMIGRRGRQNPVNSLRSIAEEENKPRYWRYLGWSGVLAGFLILSYYSVIAGQAMAYIFRSFSGVFEGVTADGARSIYSALTGDPERLLAWHTVFMVFTMVIVARGVKGGLEKSVKFLMPALLVILLLLVGFSANTGDYFNQAIDFLFKPDFSKLTGEGVLIAMGHAFFTLSLGMGAIMVYGSYLPKNTSIAKVSITISIADTMVALLAGLAIFPLVFANGLETGAGPGLIFQTLPIAFGHMAGGAFFGGMFFLLLVFAAWSSAISLIEPAIAWLVENKSISRRRASVYAGFATWLLGLLTVFSFNIGSHWILFGKTMFELLDYLTANIMLPLGGLAIAIFSGWIMSQNSTQEEFAIEYPVFYRLWRILIRYITPAAVSIVFLNVIGIVG
;
A
#
# COMPACT_ATOMS: atom_id res chain seq x y z
N MET A 1 -12.15 13.03 29.31
CA MET A 1 -12.14 11.56 29.50
C MET A 1 -10.70 11.09 29.64
N SER A 2 -10.36 10.26 30.65
CA SER A 2 -9.02 9.69 30.80
C SER A 2 -8.74 8.74 29.62
N ARG A 3 -7.53 8.82 29.04
CA ARG A 3 -7.13 7.91 27.96
C ARG A 3 -7.15 6.45 28.43
N PRO A 4 -7.57 5.51 27.58
CA PRO A 4 -7.42 4.10 27.92
C PRO A 4 -5.93 3.75 28.05
N ALA A 5 -5.53 3.13 29.14
CA ALA A 5 -4.14 2.72 29.38
C ALA A 5 -3.66 1.67 28.36
N LYS A 6 -4.58 0.89 27.81
CA LYS A 6 -4.36 -0.16 26.78
C LYS A 6 -5.49 -0.14 25.77
N SER A 7 -5.19 -0.52 24.51
CA SER A 7 -6.21 -0.76 23.51
C SER A 7 -7.07 -1.97 23.89
N ILE A 8 -8.39 -1.90 23.65
CA ILE A 8 -9.31 -3.04 23.87
C ILE A 8 -9.04 -4.20 22.89
N HIS A 9 -8.35 -3.95 21.79
CA HIS A 9 -7.97 -4.95 20.80
C HIS A 9 -6.71 -5.73 21.18
N GLY A 10 -6.06 -5.39 22.31
CA GLY A 10 -4.79 -5.95 22.76
C GLY A 10 -3.58 -5.17 22.27
N GLN A 11 -2.40 -5.78 22.37
CA GLN A 11 -1.13 -5.22 21.95
C GLN A 11 -0.36 -6.24 21.12
N TRP A 12 0.52 -5.77 20.23
CA TRP A 12 1.48 -6.61 19.54
C TRP A 12 2.34 -7.39 20.54
N SER A 13 2.62 -8.65 20.24
CA SER A 13 3.42 -9.51 21.11
C SER A 13 4.88 -9.05 21.21
N SER A 14 5.39 -8.39 20.18
CA SER A 14 6.75 -7.85 20.14
C SER A 14 6.88 -6.68 19.16
N ARG A 15 7.98 -5.92 19.28
CA ARG A 15 8.36 -4.89 18.32
C ARG A 15 8.50 -5.45 16.90
N TRP A 16 9.06 -6.64 16.75
CA TRP A 16 9.25 -7.28 15.45
C TRP A 16 7.91 -7.65 14.79
N THR A 17 6.93 -8.09 15.57
CA THR A 17 5.59 -8.36 15.04
C THR A 17 4.91 -7.10 14.50
N PHE A 18 5.09 -5.98 15.21
CA PHE A 18 4.62 -4.68 14.71
C PHE A 18 5.33 -4.29 13.40
N ILE A 19 6.66 -4.40 13.34
CA ILE A 19 7.42 -4.10 12.13
C ILE A 19 6.94 -4.97 10.96
N LEU A 20 6.80 -6.28 11.15
CA LEU A 20 6.27 -7.18 10.12
C LEU A 20 4.86 -6.81 9.67
N ALA A 21 3.98 -6.44 10.61
CA ALA A 21 2.61 -6.06 10.29
C ALA A 21 2.54 -4.73 9.52
N ALA A 22 3.29 -3.72 9.96
CA ALA A 22 3.33 -2.42 9.31
C ALA A 22 4.07 -2.47 7.96
N THR A 23 5.16 -3.26 7.86
CA THR A 23 5.80 -3.56 6.57
C THR A 23 4.84 -4.29 5.64
N GLY A 24 4.09 -5.29 6.13
CA GLY A 24 3.09 -6.00 5.33
C GLY A 24 1.88 -5.13 4.96
N SER A 25 1.60 -4.07 5.72
CA SER A 25 0.64 -3.04 5.31
C SER A 25 1.17 -2.19 4.17
N ALA A 26 2.44 -1.79 4.24
CA ALA A 26 3.11 -0.97 3.24
C ALA A 26 3.40 -1.78 1.97
N VAL A 27 4.07 -2.93 2.11
CA VAL A 27 4.40 -3.82 0.98
C VAL A 27 3.14 -4.44 0.39
N GLY A 28 2.76 -3.99 -0.79
CA GLY A 28 1.55 -4.41 -1.48
C GLY A 28 1.71 -4.41 -3.00
N LEU A 29 0.59 -4.27 -3.70
CA LEU A 29 0.59 -4.08 -5.15
C LEU A 29 1.37 -2.82 -5.57
N GLY A 30 1.50 -1.83 -4.66
CA GLY A 30 2.29 -0.63 -4.87
C GLY A 30 3.75 -0.91 -5.19
N ASN A 31 4.40 -1.81 -4.45
CA ASN A 31 5.82 -2.12 -4.60
C ASN A 31 6.10 -3.06 -5.76
N ILE A 32 5.23 -4.06 -5.97
CA ILE A 32 5.48 -5.14 -6.92
C ILE A 32 4.90 -4.80 -8.30
N TRP A 33 3.87 -3.98 -8.34
CA TRP A 33 3.18 -3.58 -9.55
C TRP A 33 3.45 -2.12 -9.94
N LYS A 34 3.02 -1.18 -9.07
CA LYS A 34 3.01 0.24 -9.42
C LYS A 34 4.42 0.82 -9.54
N PHE A 35 5.31 0.52 -8.59
CA PHE A 35 6.67 1.04 -8.60
C PHE A 35 7.47 0.67 -9.85
N PRO A 36 7.53 -0.62 -10.31
CA PRO A 36 8.29 -0.93 -11.52
C PRO A 36 7.79 -0.17 -12.74
N TYR A 37 6.46 -0.14 -13.00
CA TYR A 37 6.01 0.53 -14.21
C TYR A 37 6.23 2.05 -14.18
N ILE A 38 5.96 2.72 -13.04
CA ILE A 38 6.20 4.17 -12.96
C ILE A 38 7.69 4.53 -13.01
N ALA A 39 8.57 3.69 -12.45
CA ALA A 39 10.00 3.84 -12.62
C ALA A 39 10.41 3.66 -14.09
N GLY A 40 9.76 2.70 -14.78
CA GLY A 40 9.94 2.46 -16.21
C GLY A 40 9.55 3.65 -17.08
N GLU A 41 8.42 4.28 -16.79
CA GLU A 41 7.91 5.44 -17.53
C GLU A 41 8.68 6.75 -17.26
N ASN A 42 9.30 6.88 -16.07
CA ASN A 42 9.89 8.14 -15.60
C ASN A 42 11.42 8.15 -15.53
N GLY A 43 12.10 7.31 -16.32
CA GLY A 43 13.56 7.39 -16.49
C GLY A 43 14.40 6.62 -15.47
N GLY A 44 13.82 5.63 -14.78
CA GLY A 44 14.58 4.67 -13.97
C GLY A 44 15.30 5.29 -12.78
N GLY A 45 16.63 5.26 -12.76
CA GLY A 45 17.44 5.61 -11.59
C GLY A 45 17.29 7.04 -11.06
N ALA A 46 17.04 8.02 -11.94
CA ALA A 46 16.76 9.39 -11.49
C ALA A 46 15.42 9.49 -10.74
N PHE A 47 14.38 8.81 -11.24
CA PHE A 47 13.11 8.67 -10.55
C PHE A 47 13.26 7.97 -9.20
N VAL A 48 14.01 6.86 -9.16
CA VAL A 48 14.30 6.11 -7.93
C VAL A 48 14.95 7.00 -6.88
N LEU A 49 15.94 7.82 -7.27
CA LEU A 49 16.62 8.73 -6.34
C LEU A 49 15.65 9.76 -5.75
N VAL A 50 14.80 10.38 -6.59
CA VAL A 50 13.77 11.33 -6.12
C VAL A 50 12.76 10.63 -5.20
N TYR A 51 12.32 9.43 -5.57
CA TYR A 51 11.45 8.62 -4.73
C TYR A 51 12.06 8.35 -3.34
N LEU A 52 13.35 7.98 -3.26
CA LEU A 52 14.05 7.78 -1.99
C LEU A 52 14.10 9.06 -1.14
N LEU A 53 14.32 10.20 -1.77
CA LEU A 53 14.27 11.50 -1.08
C LEU A 53 12.86 11.80 -0.56
N CYS A 54 11.83 11.51 -1.32
CA CYS A 54 10.44 11.67 -0.89
C CYS A 54 10.09 10.74 0.28
N ILE A 55 10.53 9.47 0.25
CA ILE A 55 10.39 8.55 1.40
C ILE A 55 11.05 9.15 2.65
N ALA A 56 12.27 9.66 2.53
CA ALA A 56 13.01 10.21 3.66
C ALA A 56 12.39 11.51 4.22
N CYS A 57 11.99 12.43 3.34
CA CYS A 57 11.56 13.78 3.73
C CYS A 57 10.06 13.91 3.98
N ILE A 58 9.25 13.01 3.43
CA ILE A 58 7.79 13.06 3.51
C ILE A 58 7.24 11.79 4.16
N GLY A 59 7.59 10.62 3.61
CA GLY A 59 7.05 9.33 4.03
C GLY A 59 7.36 8.99 5.48
N ILE A 60 8.64 9.01 5.86
CA ILE A 60 9.07 8.71 7.25
C ILE A 60 8.46 9.70 8.25
N PRO A 61 8.49 11.03 8.06
CA PRO A 61 7.85 11.97 8.98
C PRO A 61 6.35 11.73 9.18
N LEU A 62 5.61 11.40 8.12
CA LEU A 62 4.18 11.08 8.21
C LEU A 62 3.93 9.75 8.89
N MET A 63 4.72 8.71 8.60
CA MET A 63 4.62 7.42 9.27
C MET A 63 4.85 7.57 10.78
N VAL A 64 5.85 8.34 11.17
CA VAL A 64 6.10 8.69 12.58
C VAL A 64 4.88 9.38 13.19
N ALA A 65 4.27 10.33 12.49
CA ALA A 65 3.08 11.04 12.95
C ALA A 65 1.88 10.10 13.14
N GLU A 66 1.59 9.22 12.18
CA GLU A 66 0.49 8.26 12.29
C GLU A 66 0.69 7.27 13.44
N ILE A 67 1.89 6.68 13.57
CA ILE A 67 2.21 5.78 14.68
C ILE A 67 2.07 6.51 16.02
N MET A 68 2.56 7.74 16.11
CA MET A 68 2.46 8.57 17.30
C MET A 68 1.01 8.85 17.69
N ILE A 69 0.18 9.30 16.75
CA ILE A 69 -1.25 9.56 16.98
C ILE A 69 -1.95 8.28 17.44
N GLY A 70 -1.72 7.17 16.75
CA GLY A 70 -2.29 5.87 17.12
C GLY A 70 -1.85 5.44 18.51
N ARG A 71 -0.55 5.47 18.82
CA ARG A 71 0.01 5.07 20.10
C ARG A 71 -0.49 5.96 21.25
N ARG A 72 -0.63 7.27 21.02
CA ARG A 72 -1.15 8.19 22.02
C ARG A 72 -2.65 7.98 22.25
N GLY A 73 -3.45 7.78 21.19
CA GLY A 73 -4.90 7.62 21.27
C GLY A 73 -5.36 6.26 21.79
N ARG A 74 -4.62 5.18 21.54
CA ARG A 74 -4.95 3.79 21.95
C ARG A 74 -6.30 3.27 21.44
N GLN A 75 -6.86 3.89 20.44
CA GLN A 75 -8.18 3.63 19.87
C GLN A 75 -8.11 3.61 18.34
N ASN A 76 -9.26 3.35 17.71
CA ASN A 76 -9.39 3.54 16.26
C ASN A 76 -9.06 5.00 15.85
N PRO A 77 -8.77 5.27 14.57
CA PRO A 77 -8.34 6.60 14.12
C PRO A 77 -9.31 7.72 14.46
N VAL A 78 -10.63 7.47 14.36
CA VAL A 78 -11.67 8.48 14.64
C VAL A 78 -11.65 8.91 16.10
N ASN A 79 -11.61 7.92 17.02
CA ASN A 79 -11.60 8.17 18.45
C ASN A 79 -10.25 8.73 18.93
N SER A 80 -9.13 8.24 18.36
CA SER A 80 -7.78 8.74 18.68
C SER A 80 -7.64 10.23 18.35
N LEU A 81 -8.00 10.65 17.16
CA LEU A 81 -7.94 12.06 16.74
C LEU A 81 -8.87 12.93 17.57
N ARG A 82 -10.09 12.44 17.89
CA ARG A 82 -11.01 13.17 18.76
C ARG A 82 -10.44 13.34 20.18
N SER A 83 -9.97 12.27 20.80
CA SER A 83 -9.49 12.31 22.19
C SER A 83 -8.23 13.16 22.33
N ILE A 84 -7.31 13.12 21.35
CA ILE A 84 -6.11 13.95 21.35
C ILE A 84 -6.49 15.43 21.13
N ALA A 85 -7.42 15.73 20.22
CA ALA A 85 -7.89 17.11 20.03
C ALA A 85 -8.53 17.68 21.31
N GLU A 86 -9.35 16.87 22.01
CA GLU A 86 -9.94 17.26 23.30
C GLU A 86 -8.86 17.50 24.38
N GLU A 87 -7.82 16.67 24.42
CA GLU A 87 -6.68 16.86 25.33
C GLU A 87 -5.90 18.15 25.06
N GLU A 88 -5.73 18.50 23.78
CA GLU A 88 -5.07 19.73 23.36
C GLU A 88 -5.99 20.98 23.39
N ASN A 89 -7.19 20.87 23.95
CA ASN A 89 -8.22 21.92 23.96
C ASN A 89 -8.55 22.42 22.55
N LYS A 90 -8.59 21.52 21.58
CA LYS A 90 -8.91 21.78 20.18
C LYS A 90 -10.28 21.22 19.79
N PRO A 91 -10.90 21.75 18.73
CA PRO A 91 -12.23 21.31 18.31
C PRO A 91 -12.30 19.82 17.96
N ARG A 92 -13.42 19.18 18.30
CA ARG A 92 -13.70 17.77 18.06
C ARG A 92 -13.84 17.40 16.58
N TYR A 93 -13.90 18.37 15.67
CA TYR A 93 -14.06 18.10 14.24
C TYR A 93 -12.85 17.36 13.64
N TRP A 94 -11.68 17.33 14.31
CA TRP A 94 -10.53 16.54 13.89
C TRP A 94 -10.84 15.02 13.78
N ARG A 95 -11.89 14.53 14.42
CA ARG A 95 -12.41 13.18 14.22
C ARG A 95 -12.76 12.87 12.76
N TYR A 96 -13.13 13.89 11.96
CA TYR A 96 -13.48 13.70 10.54
C TYR A 96 -12.27 13.32 9.69
N LEU A 97 -11.05 13.71 10.10
CA LEU A 97 -9.83 13.20 9.49
C LEU A 97 -9.71 11.66 9.69
N GLY A 98 -10.05 11.15 10.86
CA GLY A 98 -10.13 9.72 11.12
C GLY A 98 -11.16 9.01 10.24
N TRP A 99 -12.32 9.63 10.04
CA TRP A 99 -13.36 9.13 9.12
C TRP A 99 -12.90 9.12 7.67
N SER A 100 -12.20 10.17 7.22
CA SER A 100 -11.63 10.20 5.87
C SER A 100 -10.67 9.03 5.65
N GLY A 101 -9.79 8.75 6.62
CA GLY A 101 -8.87 7.60 6.56
C GLY A 101 -9.60 6.26 6.54
N VAL A 102 -10.59 6.05 7.42
CA VAL A 102 -11.42 4.84 7.43
C VAL A 102 -12.13 4.63 6.10
N LEU A 103 -12.72 5.69 5.54
CA LEU A 103 -13.40 5.64 4.25
C LEU A 103 -12.42 5.36 3.10
N ALA A 104 -11.25 5.99 3.10
CA ALA A 104 -10.23 5.74 2.09
C ALA A 104 -9.81 4.27 2.07
N GLY A 105 -9.47 3.69 3.23
CA GLY A 105 -9.12 2.27 3.33
C GLY A 105 -10.25 1.34 2.86
N PHE A 106 -11.49 1.68 3.17
CA PHE A 106 -12.67 0.94 2.74
C PHE A 106 -12.88 0.99 1.22
N LEU A 107 -12.78 2.17 0.62
CA LEU A 107 -12.89 2.37 -0.83
C LEU A 107 -11.73 1.67 -1.57
N ILE A 108 -10.50 1.81 -1.07
CA ILE A 108 -9.33 1.14 -1.66
C ILE A 108 -9.54 -0.38 -1.66
N LEU A 109 -9.91 -0.97 -0.53
CA LEU A 109 -10.09 -2.42 -0.46
C LEU A 109 -11.17 -2.93 -1.43
N SER A 110 -12.19 -2.14 -1.74
CA SER A 110 -13.26 -2.54 -2.66
C SER A 110 -12.76 -2.83 -4.08
N TYR A 111 -11.85 -2.03 -4.63
CA TYR A 111 -11.27 -2.30 -5.94
C TYR A 111 -10.00 -3.16 -5.86
N TYR A 112 -9.22 -3.00 -4.81
CA TYR A 112 -8.00 -3.75 -4.56
C TYR A 112 -8.22 -5.26 -4.51
N SER A 113 -9.32 -5.70 -3.90
CA SER A 113 -9.71 -7.11 -3.81
C SER A 113 -10.08 -7.72 -5.17
N VAL A 114 -10.55 -6.92 -6.12
CA VAL A 114 -10.82 -7.38 -7.49
C VAL A 114 -9.50 -7.63 -8.23
N ILE A 115 -8.56 -6.68 -8.14
CA ILE A 115 -7.23 -6.83 -8.75
C ILE A 115 -6.45 -8.00 -8.11
N ALA A 116 -6.51 -8.13 -6.79
CA ALA A 116 -5.91 -9.26 -6.09
C ALA A 116 -6.57 -10.59 -6.47
N GLY A 117 -7.87 -10.60 -6.72
CA GLY A 117 -8.60 -11.76 -7.26
C GLY A 117 -8.11 -12.14 -8.66
N GLN A 118 -7.83 -11.18 -9.54
CA GLN A 118 -7.20 -11.45 -10.84
C GLN A 118 -5.82 -12.12 -10.65
N ALA A 119 -5.00 -11.62 -9.72
CA ALA A 119 -3.70 -12.24 -9.41
C ALA A 119 -3.85 -13.67 -8.90
N MET A 120 -4.87 -13.98 -8.08
CA MET A 120 -5.18 -15.36 -7.67
C MET A 120 -5.50 -16.28 -8.85
N ALA A 121 -6.30 -15.81 -9.81
CA ALA A 121 -6.60 -16.56 -11.04
C ALA A 121 -5.34 -16.85 -11.85
N TYR A 122 -4.40 -15.91 -11.87
CA TYR A 122 -3.16 -16.04 -12.63
C TYR A 122 -2.14 -16.99 -11.98
N ILE A 123 -2.22 -17.25 -10.67
CA ILE A 123 -1.43 -18.33 -10.05
C ILE A 123 -1.69 -19.66 -10.77
N PHE A 124 -2.95 -20.04 -10.88
CA PHE A 124 -3.34 -21.33 -11.49
C PHE A 124 -3.05 -21.36 -12.98
N ARG A 125 -3.30 -20.27 -13.70
CA ARG A 125 -3.00 -20.14 -15.13
C ARG A 125 -1.51 -20.27 -15.42
N SER A 126 -0.66 -19.64 -14.62
CA SER A 126 0.79 -19.72 -14.79
C SER A 126 1.30 -21.15 -14.54
N PHE A 127 0.93 -21.76 -13.41
CA PHE A 127 1.35 -23.13 -13.10
C PHE A 127 0.82 -24.17 -14.10
N SER A 128 -0.30 -23.91 -14.79
CA SER A 128 -0.83 -24.80 -15.83
C SER A 128 -0.12 -24.68 -17.18
N GLY A 129 0.85 -23.76 -17.33
CA GLY A 129 1.59 -23.56 -18.57
C GLY A 129 0.82 -22.81 -19.66
N VAL A 130 -0.33 -22.21 -19.36
CA VAL A 130 -1.17 -21.48 -20.37
C VAL A 130 -0.40 -20.36 -21.08
N PHE A 131 0.66 -19.83 -20.46
CA PHE A 131 1.46 -18.75 -21.02
C PHE A 131 2.70 -19.24 -21.81
N GLU A 132 2.97 -20.56 -21.90
CA GLU A 132 4.11 -21.07 -22.64
C GLU A 132 4.01 -20.73 -24.14
N GLY A 133 5.01 -19.99 -24.65
CA GLY A 133 5.05 -19.51 -26.03
C GLY A 133 3.96 -18.49 -26.40
N VAL A 134 3.30 -17.88 -25.42
CA VAL A 134 2.17 -16.95 -25.66
C VAL A 134 2.66 -15.69 -26.40
N THR A 135 1.90 -15.28 -27.42
CA THR A 135 2.08 -13.99 -28.11
C THR A 135 1.42 -12.85 -27.32
N ALA A 136 1.72 -11.60 -27.72
CA ALA A 136 1.07 -10.42 -27.13
C ALA A 136 -0.46 -10.45 -27.27
N ASP A 137 -0.97 -10.88 -28.42
CA ASP A 137 -2.42 -11.01 -28.64
C ASP A 137 -3.01 -12.17 -27.85
N GLY A 138 -2.28 -13.27 -27.69
CA GLY A 138 -2.66 -14.38 -26.83
C GLY A 138 -2.77 -13.96 -25.36
N ALA A 139 -1.77 -13.25 -24.83
CA ALA A 139 -1.79 -12.74 -23.46
C ALA A 139 -2.95 -11.77 -23.23
N ARG A 140 -3.18 -10.87 -24.18
CA ARG A 140 -4.31 -9.93 -24.17
C ARG A 140 -5.67 -10.65 -24.19
N SER A 141 -5.80 -11.70 -25.02
CA SER A 141 -7.01 -12.54 -25.09
C SER A 141 -7.26 -13.28 -23.76
N ILE A 142 -6.21 -13.87 -23.14
CA ILE A 142 -6.32 -14.55 -21.84
C ILE A 142 -6.76 -13.56 -20.74
N TYR A 143 -6.22 -12.34 -20.74
CA TYR A 143 -6.62 -11.29 -19.80
C TYR A 143 -8.09 -10.88 -20.02
N SER A 144 -8.47 -10.59 -21.27
CA SER A 144 -9.83 -10.19 -21.63
C SER A 144 -10.87 -11.30 -21.33
N ALA A 145 -10.50 -12.57 -21.51
CA ALA A 145 -11.36 -13.70 -21.15
C ALA A 145 -11.59 -13.85 -19.64
N LEU A 146 -10.68 -13.30 -18.79
CA LEU A 146 -10.91 -13.24 -17.34
C LEU A 146 -11.75 -12.02 -16.96
N THR A 147 -11.35 -10.83 -17.43
CA THR A 147 -11.94 -9.57 -16.99
C THR A 147 -13.28 -9.31 -17.64
N GLY A 148 -13.52 -9.82 -18.84
CA GLY A 148 -14.78 -9.74 -19.58
C GLY A 148 -15.88 -10.66 -19.05
N ASP A 149 -15.53 -11.65 -18.23
CA ASP A 149 -16.48 -12.57 -17.61
C ASP A 149 -16.83 -12.12 -16.18
N PRO A 150 -18.01 -11.54 -15.94
CA PRO A 150 -18.38 -11.01 -14.64
C PRO A 150 -18.49 -12.10 -13.56
N GLU A 151 -18.90 -13.33 -13.90
CA GLU A 151 -19.04 -14.40 -12.93
C GLU A 151 -17.67 -14.88 -12.43
N ARG A 152 -16.70 -15.05 -13.32
CA ARG A 152 -15.34 -15.44 -12.97
C ARG A 152 -14.65 -14.36 -12.11
N LEU A 153 -14.80 -13.10 -12.53
CA LEU A 153 -14.19 -12.00 -11.79
C LEU A 153 -14.80 -11.84 -10.40
N LEU A 154 -16.14 -11.99 -10.29
CA LEU A 154 -16.86 -11.99 -9.03
C LEU A 154 -16.43 -13.16 -8.12
N ALA A 155 -16.26 -14.36 -8.68
CA ALA A 155 -15.83 -15.52 -7.91
C ALA A 155 -14.46 -15.27 -7.26
N TRP A 156 -13.46 -14.80 -8.01
CA TRP A 156 -12.12 -14.51 -7.48
C TRP A 156 -12.11 -13.36 -6.48
N HIS A 157 -12.87 -12.29 -6.74
CA HIS A 157 -13.09 -11.22 -5.77
C HIS A 157 -13.67 -11.76 -4.46
N THR A 158 -14.68 -12.62 -4.54
CA THR A 158 -15.34 -13.23 -3.37
C THR A 158 -14.36 -14.10 -2.57
N VAL A 159 -13.61 -14.95 -3.26
CA VAL A 159 -12.59 -15.81 -2.60
C VAL A 159 -11.57 -14.98 -1.85
N PHE A 160 -11.01 -13.95 -2.49
CA PHE A 160 -10.04 -13.06 -1.85
C PHE A 160 -10.62 -12.35 -0.62
N MET A 161 -11.85 -11.82 -0.73
CA MET A 161 -12.52 -11.15 0.39
C MET A 161 -12.83 -12.10 1.55
N VAL A 162 -13.30 -13.32 1.27
CA VAL A 162 -13.57 -14.33 2.31
C VAL A 162 -12.29 -14.65 3.10
N PHE A 163 -11.18 -14.95 2.42
CA PHE A 163 -9.90 -15.22 3.08
C PHE A 163 -9.43 -14.03 3.93
N THR A 164 -9.54 -12.81 3.41
CA THR A 164 -9.19 -11.57 4.14
C THR A 164 -10.03 -11.45 5.41
N MET A 165 -11.35 -11.62 5.31
CA MET A 165 -12.25 -11.50 6.46
C MET A 165 -12.06 -12.60 7.50
N VAL A 166 -11.77 -13.83 7.09
CA VAL A 166 -11.45 -14.95 7.99
C VAL A 166 -10.21 -14.63 8.84
N ILE A 167 -9.17 -14.04 8.24
CA ILE A 167 -7.96 -13.63 8.95
C ILE A 167 -8.29 -12.53 9.97
N VAL A 168 -8.96 -11.47 9.52
CA VAL A 168 -9.24 -10.29 10.35
C VAL A 168 -10.18 -10.63 11.51
N ALA A 169 -11.16 -11.49 11.28
CA ALA A 169 -12.11 -11.94 12.32
C ALA A 169 -11.44 -12.67 13.50
N ARG A 170 -10.24 -13.26 13.29
CA ARG A 170 -9.47 -13.93 14.35
C ARG A 170 -8.74 -12.98 15.31
N GLY A 171 -8.79 -11.66 15.05
CA GLY A 171 -8.21 -10.63 15.91
C GLY A 171 -6.72 -10.38 15.69
N VAL A 172 -6.16 -9.47 16.48
CA VAL A 172 -4.77 -9.02 16.32
C VAL A 172 -3.79 -10.19 16.49
N LYS A 173 -3.79 -10.87 17.64
CA LYS A 173 -2.85 -11.96 17.92
C LYS A 173 -3.14 -13.23 17.13
N GLY A 174 -4.41 -13.63 17.03
CA GLY A 174 -4.82 -14.90 16.41
C GLY A 174 -4.89 -14.86 14.88
N GLY A 175 -5.11 -13.69 14.29
CA GLY A 175 -5.25 -13.46 12.87
C GLY A 175 -4.07 -12.66 12.30
N LEU A 176 -4.03 -11.36 12.56
CA LEU A 176 -3.06 -10.44 11.96
C LEU A 176 -1.61 -10.87 12.20
N GLU A 177 -1.21 -11.08 13.47
CA GLU A 177 0.16 -11.49 13.81
C GLU A 177 0.57 -12.80 13.15
N LYS A 178 -0.30 -13.82 13.20
CA LYS A 178 0.01 -15.12 12.62
C LYS A 178 0.17 -15.02 11.11
N SER A 179 -0.69 -14.24 10.46
CA SER A 179 -0.66 -14.07 9.01
C SER A 179 0.62 -13.36 8.57
N VAL A 180 0.98 -12.22 9.18
CA VAL A 180 2.18 -11.48 8.78
C VAL A 180 3.48 -12.20 9.12
N LYS A 181 3.53 -12.98 10.20
CA LYS A 181 4.68 -13.85 10.54
C LYS A 181 4.94 -14.93 9.49
N PHE A 182 3.94 -15.35 8.74
CA PHE A 182 4.08 -16.28 7.62
C PHE A 182 4.24 -15.55 6.29
N LEU A 183 3.34 -14.61 5.98
CA LEU A 183 3.27 -13.95 4.67
C LEU A 183 4.54 -13.15 4.36
N MET A 184 5.08 -12.40 5.33
CA MET A 184 6.21 -11.52 5.06
C MET A 184 7.53 -12.27 4.80
N PRO A 185 7.94 -13.29 5.60
CA PRO A 185 9.10 -14.09 5.24
C PRO A 185 8.90 -14.88 3.94
N ALA A 186 7.71 -15.46 3.70
CA ALA A 186 7.42 -16.19 2.46
C ALA A 186 7.52 -15.26 1.24
N LEU A 187 6.96 -14.03 1.33
CA LEU A 187 7.08 -13.00 0.29
C LEU A 187 8.56 -12.71 -0.02
N LEU A 188 9.37 -12.47 1.01
CA LEU A 188 10.79 -12.16 0.81
C LEU A 188 11.55 -13.33 0.17
N VAL A 189 11.28 -14.56 0.61
CA VAL A 189 11.91 -15.76 0.01
C VAL A 189 11.53 -15.89 -1.47
N ILE A 190 10.24 -15.78 -1.79
CA ILE A 190 9.77 -15.84 -3.19
C ILE A 190 10.42 -14.73 -4.02
N LEU A 191 10.47 -13.50 -3.50
CA LEU A 191 11.07 -12.38 -4.19
C LEU A 191 12.55 -12.59 -4.48
N LEU A 192 13.31 -13.12 -3.52
CA LEU A 192 14.73 -13.46 -3.72
C LEU A 192 14.92 -14.60 -4.74
N LEU A 193 14.04 -15.59 -4.75
CA LEU A 193 14.05 -16.65 -5.77
C LEU A 193 13.78 -16.07 -7.16
N LEU A 194 12.85 -15.13 -7.30
CA LEU A 194 12.55 -14.45 -8.57
C LEU A 194 13.72 -13.57 -9.03
N VAL A 195 14.38 -12.85 -8.13
CA VAL A 195 15.61 -12.10 -8.45
C VAL A 195 16.72 -13.06 -8.91
N GLY A 196 16.90 -14.19 -8.21
CA GLY A 196 17.84 -15.24 -8.62
C GLY A 196 17.52 -15.83 -10.01
N PHE A 197 16.24 -16.04 -10.31
CA PHE A 197 15.79 -16.46 -11.64
C PHE A 197 16.12 -15.41 -12.71
N SER A 198 15.81 -14.14 -12.43
CA SER A 198 16.08 -13.03 -13.34
C SER A 198 17.58 -12.79 -13.55
N ALA A 199 18.43 -13.12 -12.57
CA ALA A 199 19.89 -13.01 -12.69
C ALA A 199 20.45 -13.94 -13.80
N ASN A 200 19.75 -15.01 -14.17
CA ASN A 200 20.15 -15.89 -15.28
C ASN A 200 19.94 -15.28 -16.66
N THR A 201 19.38 -14.08 -16.78
CA THR A 201 19.25 -13.35 -18.06
C THR A 201 20.57 -12.73 -18.54
N GLY A 202 21.67 -12.89 -17.78
CA GLY A 202 23.01 -12.43 -18.15
C GLY A 202 23.11 -10.91 -18.21
N ASP A 203 23.49 -10.35 -19.37
CA ASP A 203 23.70 -8.89 -19.54
C ASP A 203 22.44 -8.07 -19.29
N TYR A 204 21.26 -8.62 -19.48
CA TYR A 204 19.99 -7.91 -19.17
C TYR A 204 19.80 -7.66 -17.68
N PHE A 205 20.38 -8.49 -16.81
CA PHE A 205 20.38 -8.24 -15.38
C PHE A 205 21.25 -7.02 -15.02
N ASN A 206 22.43 -6.90 -15.65
CA ASN A 206 23.30 -5.75 -15.48
C ASN A 206 22.63 -4.48 -16.03
N GLN A 207 21.96 -4.58 -17.17
CA GLN A 207 21.17 -3.47 -17.72
C GLN A 207 20.07 -3.01 -16.76
N ALA A 208 19.40 -3.93 -16.07
CA ALA A 208 18.39 -3.58 -15.07
C ALA A 208 18.98 -2.92 -13.82
N ILE A 209 20.18 -3.34 -13.38
CA ILE A 209 20.92 -2.65 -12.30
C ILE A 209 21.26 -1.23 -12.73
N ASP A 210 21.84 -1.04 -13.92
CA ASP A 210 22.14 0.28 -14.46
C ASP A 210 20.89 1.15 -14.57
N PHE A 211 19.80 0.58 -15.07
CA PHE A 211 18.53 1.27 -15.22
C PHE A 211 17.95 1.76 -13.88
N LEU A 212 18.03 0.96 -12.81
CA LEU A 212 17.47 1.31 -11.50
C LEU A 212 18.37 2.19 -10.65
N PHE A 213 19.70 2.06 -10.78
CA PHE A 213 20.64 2.68 -9.84
C PHE A 213 21.55 3.74 -10.46
N LYS A 214 21.55 3.87 -11.80
CA LYS A 214 22.34 4.90 -12.48
C LYS A 214 21.43 6.07 -12.89
N PRO A 215 21.46 7.19 -12.16
CA PRO A 215 20.53 8.28 -12.42
C PRO A 215 20.86 9.00 -13.73
N ASP A 216 19.85 9.10 -14.59
CA ASP A 216 19.84 9.91 -15.79
C ASP A 216 18.77 11.00 -15.68
N PHE A 217 19.16 12.16 -15.19
CA PHE A 217 18.25 13.28 -14.98
C PHE A 217 17.71 13.90 -16.28
N SER A 218 18.28 13.57 -17.45
CA SER A 218 17.77 14.05 -18.73
C SER A 218 16.41 13.45 -19.08
N LYS A 219 16.07 12.31 -18.47
CA LYS A 219 14.80 11.58 -18.66
C LYS A 219 13.75 11.88 -17.59
N LEU A 220 14.14 12.54 -16.51
CA LEU A 220 13.24 12.87 -15.42
C LEU A 220 12.51 14.18 -15.70
N THR A 221 11.20 14.14 -15.79
CA THR A 221 10.33 15.31 -15.96
C THR A 221 9.85 15.86 -14.60
N GLY A 222 9.33 17.11 -14.61
CA GLY A 222 8.66 17.66 -13.42
C GLY A 222 7.48 16.80 -12.97
N GLU A 223 6.72 16.24 -13.91
CA GLU A 223 5.64 15.29 -13.65
C GLU A 223 6.17 14.01 -12.98
N GLY A 224 7.29 13.47 -13.46
CA GLY A 224 7.94 12.30 -12.84
C GLY A 224 8.33 12.54 -11.37
N VAL A 225 8.78 13.76 -11.02
CA VAL A 225 9.03 14.16 -9.62
C VAL A 225 7.74 14.12 -8.81
N LEU A 226 6.63 14.63 -9.32
CA LEU A 226 5.34 14.63 -8.63
C LEU A 226 4.76 13.22 -8.48
N ILE A 227 4.94 12.37 -9.48
CA ILE A 227 4.58 10.94 -9.41
C ILE A 227 5.39 10.24 -8.32
N ALA A 228 6.71 10.51 -8.22
CA ALA A 228 7.56 9.94 -7.17
C ALA A 228 7.10 10.36 -5.76
N MET A 229 6.72 11.64 -5.59
CA MET A 229 6.18 12.16 -4.33
C MET A 229 4.83 11.49 -3.99
N GLY A 230 3.91 11.41 -4.94
CA GLY A 230 2.60 10.74 -4.76
C GLY A 230 2.77 9.25 -4.43
N HIS A 231 3.70 8.57 -5.10
CA HIS A 231 3.98 7.16 -4.85
C HIS A 231 4.56 6.92 -3.44
N ALA A 232 5.39 7.82 -2.93
CA ALA A 232 5.93 7.73 -1.56
C ALA A 232 4.82 7.71 -0.47
N PHE A 233 3.69 8.38 -0.70
CA PHE A 233 2.51 8.29 0.16
C PHE A 233 1.82 6.93 0.05
N PHE A 234 1.58 6.51 -1.18
CA PHE A 234 0.82 5.31 -1.46
C PHE A 234 1.53 4.06 -0.94
N THR A 235 2.85 3.93 -1.23
CA THR A 235 3.62 2.74 -0.87
C THR A 235 3.69 2.50 0.64
N LEU A 236 3.78 3.56 1.45
CA LEU A 236 3.84 3.46 2.91
C LEU A 236 2.46 3.36 3.60
N SER A 237 1.37 3.23 2.84
CA SER A 237 0.00 3.15 3.37
C SER A 237 -0.39 4.32 4.28
N LEU A 238 0.01 5.54 3.92
CA LEU A 238 -0.25 6.76 4.70
C LEU A 238 -1.57 7.43 4.31
N GLY A 239 -2.18 8.15 5.24
CA GLY A 239 -3.43 8.88 5.01
C GLY A 239 -4.71 8.06 5.14
N MET A 240 -4.61 6.73 5.26
CA MET A 240 -5.76 5.80 5.33
C MET A 240 -6.05 5.25 6.73
N GLY A 241 -5.33 5.69 7.76
CA GLY A 241 -5.54 5.27 9.14
C GLY A 241 -5.04 3.86 9.49
N ALA A 242 -4.51 3.10 8.54
CA ALA A 242 -4.00 1.74 8.76
C ALA A 242 -2.79 1.74 9.70
N ILE A 243 -1.80 2.56 9.42
CA ILE A 243 -0.61 2.73 10.27
C ILE A 243 -0.99 3.31 11.64
N MET A 244 -1.97 4.21 11.68
CA MET A 244 -2.49 4.78 12.94
C MET A 244 -3.15 3.72 13.82
N VAL A 245 -4.00 2.85 13.25
CA VAL A 245 -4.63 1.77 14.04
C VAL A 245 -3.59 0.76 14.52
N TYR A 246 -2.61 0.42 13.71
CA TYR A 246 -1.52 -0.47 14.12
C TYR A 246 -0.64 0.17 15.22
N GLY A 247 -0.40 1.48 15.12
CA GLY A 247 0.25 2.27 16.16
C GLY A 247 -0.50 2.24 17.50
N SER A 248 -1.84 2.15 17.48
CA SER A 248 -2.63 2.06 18.71
C SER A 248 -2.38 0.78 19.51
N TYR A 249 -1.88 -0.27 18.86
CA TYR A 249 -1.50 -1.55 19.49
C TYR A 249 -0.01 -1.60 19.88
N LEU A 250 0.79 -0.53 19.62
CA LEU A 250 2.23 -0.49 19.87
C LEU A 250 2.51 -0.24 21.37
N PRO A 251 3.40 -1.01 22.03
CA PRO A 251 3.85 -0.74 23.39
C PRO A 251 4.56 0.62 23.52
N LYS A 252 4.40 1.27 24.69
CA LYS A 252 4.99 2.60 24.96
C LYS A 252 6.53 2.62 24.92
N ASN A 253 7.17 1.52 25.27
CA ASN A 253 8.62 1.37 25.30
C ASN A 253 9.28 1.10 23.94
N THR A 254 8.53 1.24 22.84
CA THR A 254 9.05 1.05 21.49
C THR A 254 9.43 2.40 20.87
N SER A 255 10.62 2.49 20.29
CA SER A 255 11.08 3.67 19.54
C SER A 255 10.27 3.82 18.25
N ILE A 256 9.50 4.91 18.13
CA ILE A 256 8.72 5.21 16.92
C ILE A 256 9.66 5.49 15.75
N ALA A 257 10.73 6.24 15.99
CA ALA A 257 11.72 6.58 14.97
C ALA A 257 12.32 5.32 14.33
N LYS A 258 12.84 4.41 15.17
CA LYS A 258 13.48 3.18 14.70
C LYS A 258 12.52 2.29 13.92
N VAL A 259 11.29 2.12 14.38
CA VAL A 259 10.32 1.26 13.68
C VAL A 259 9.88 1.90 12.36
N SER A 260 9.65 3.22 12.31
CA SER A 260 9.28 3.92 11.07
C SER A 260 10.39 3.83 10.02
N ILE A 261 11.63 4.08 10.39
CA ILE A 261 12.78 3.95 9.48
C ILE A 261 12.93 2.51 9.00
N THR A 262 12.82 1.52 9.90
CA THR A 262 12.95 0.09 9.53
C THR A 262 11.85 -0.33 8.56
N ILE A 263 10.61 0.10 8.78
CA ILE A 263 9.47 -0.21 7.88
C ILE A 263 9.71 0.43 6.50
N SER A 264 10.09 1.71 6.47
CA SER A 264 10.33 2.42 5.20
C SER A 264 11.49 1.83 4.40
N ILE A 265 12.59 1.42 5.07
CA ILE A 265 13.70 0.72 4.42
C ILE A 265 13.23 -0.64 3.87
N ALA A 266 12.49 -1.42 4.66
CA ALA A 266 12.00 -2.72 4.23
C ALA A 266 11.04 -2.60 3.04
N ASP A 267 10.13 -1.63 3.05
CA ASP A 267 9.21 -1.32 1.95
C ASP A 267 9.98 -0.95 0.67
N THR A 268 10.92 -0.02 0.78
CA THR A 268 11.77 0.41 -0.34
C THR A 268 12.62 -0.74 -0.90
N MET A 269 13.22 -1.58 -0.03
CA MET A 269 13.97 -2.75 -0.47
C MET A 269 13.12 -3.71 -1.28
N VAL A 270 11.88 -3.97 -0.86
CA VAL A 270 10.96 -4.83 -1.63
C VAL A 270 10.64 -4.22 -2.98
N ALA A 271 10.40 -2.91 -3.07
CA ALA A 271 10.15 -2.22 -4.35
C ALA A 271 11.35 -2.34 -5.31
N LEU A 272 12.57 -2.10 -4.82
CA LEU A 272 13.79 -2.23 -5.62
C LEU A 272 14.08 -3.68 -6.05
N LEU A 273 13.89 -4.64 -5.14
CA LEU A 273 14.02 -6.07 -5.48
C LEU A 273 12.94 -6.51 -6.50
N ALA A 274 11.72 -5.98 -6.41
CA ALA A 274 10.69 -6.23 -7.41
C ALA A 274 11.11 -5.68 -8.79
N GLY A 275 11.70 -4.50 -8.85
CA GLY A 275 12.29 -3.97 -10.08
C GLY A 275 13.39 -4.90 -10.63
N LEU A 276 14.31 -5.39 -9.79
CA LEU A 276 15.35 -6.36 -10.17
C LEU A 276 14.80 -7.72 -10.58
N ALA A 277 13.63 -8.11 -10.08
CA ALA A 277 12.96 -9.33 -10.53
C ALA A 277 12.26 -9.15 -11.89
N ILE A 278 11.77 -7.95 -12.21
CA ILE A 278 10.91 -7.66 -13.35
C ILE A 278 11.71 -7.15 -14.56
N PHE A 279 12.54 -6.11 -14.40
CA PHE A 279 13.21 -5.45 -15.53
C PHE A 279 14.12 -6.33 -16.36
N PRO A 280 14.93 -7.26 -15.77
CA PRO A 280 15.73 -8.16 -16.58
C PRO A 280 14.89 -9.02 -17.53
N LEU A 281 13.71 -9.49 -17.04
CA LEU A 281 12.79 -10.29 -17.85
C LEU A 281 12.16 -9.46 -18.98
N VAL A 282 11.80 -8.21 -18.69
CA VAL A 282 11.26 -7.25 -19.68
C VAL A 282 12.30 -6.97 -20.77
N PHE A 283 13.54 -6.66 -20.38
CA PHE A 283 14.63 -6.37 -21.34
C PHE A 283 15.01 -7.59 -22.17
N ALA A 284 15.12 -8.78 -21.55
CA ALA A 284 15.48 -10.02 -22.27
C ALA A 284 14.45 -10.41 -23.35
N ASN A 285 13.20 -9.97 -23.18
CA ASN A 285 12.13 -10.23 -24.15
C ASN A 285 11.84 -9.04 -25.09
N GLY A 286 12.63 -7.96 -25.03
CA GLY A 286 12.44 -6.78 -25.85
C GLY A 286 11.10 -6.05 -25.62
N LEU A 287 10.56 -6.15 -24.39
CA LEU A 287 9.27 -5.58 -24.01
C LEU A 287 9.45 -4.17 -23.43
N GLU A 288 8.40 -3.36 -23.49
CA GLU A 288 8.41 -1.99 -22.97
C GLU A 288 8.31 -1.98 -21.44
N THR A 289 9.13 -1.14 -20.78
CA THR A 289 9.14 -0.97 -19.32
C THR A 289 7.94 -0.19 -18.82
N GLY A 290 7.34 0.66 -19.66
CA GLY A 290 6.24 1.56 -19.37
C GLY A 290 4.87 1.04 -19.82
N ALA A 291 4.62 -0.27 -19.77
CA ALA A 291 3.34 -0.85 -20.20
C ALA A 291 2.14 -0.56 -19.26
N GLY A 292 2.30 0.37 -18.32
CA GLY A 292 1.26 0.78 -17.37
C GLY A 292 0.70 -0.39 -16.55
N PRO A 293 -0.61 -0.38 -16.22
CA PRO A 293 -1.26 -1.49 -15.50
C PRO A 293 -1.19 -2.84 -16.22
N GLY A 294 -1.00 -2.86 -17.55
CA GLY A 294 -0.84 -4.07 -18.35
C GLY A 294 0.45 -4.85 -18.08
N LEU A 295 1.47 -4.21 -17.50
CA LEU A 295 2.78 -4.83 -17.25
C LEU A 295 2.67 -6.19 -16.55
N ILE A 296 1.85 -6.31 -15.51
CA ILE A 296 1.74 -7.53 -14.72
C ILE A 296 0.89 -8.60 -15.38
N PHE A 297 -0.26 -8.25 -15.94
CA PHE A 297 -1.23 -9.24 -16.42
C PHE A 297 -1.09 -9.56 -17.92
N GLN A 298 -0.32 -8.78 -18.66
CA GLN A 298 -0.09 -9.00 -20.09
C GLN A 298 1.40 -9.16 -20.41
N THR A 299 2.26 -8.19 -20.03
CA THR A 299 3.68 -8.17 -20.41
C THR A 299 4.48 -9.27 -19.68
N LEU A 300 4.36 -9.39 -18.35
CA LEU A 300 5.13 -10.40 -17.60
C LEU A 300 4.73 -11.85 -17.93
N PRO A 301 3.46 -12.22 -18.14
CA PRO A 301 3.11 -13.55 -18.65
C PRO A 301 3.79 -13.89 -19.97
N ILE A 302 3.99 -12.94 -20.89
CA ILE A 302 4.74 -13.15 -22.12
C ILE A 302 6.21 -13.45 -21.78
N ALA A 303 6.85 -12.63 -20.93
CA ALA A 303 8.24 -12.83 -20.54
C ALA A 303 8.45 -14.22 -19.89
N PHE A 304 7.62 -14.59 -18.92
CA PHE A 304 7.68 -15.92 -18.31
C PHE A 304 7.42 -17.02 -19.33
N GLY A 305 6.46 -16.84 -20.24
CA GLY A 305 6.10 -17.86 -21.23
C GLY A 305 7.21 -18.21 -22.22
N HIS A 306 8.19 -17.33 -22.43
CA HIS A 306 9.33 -17.55 -23.31
C HIS A 306 10.61 -18.04 -22.59
N MET A 307 10.57 -18.20 -21.26
CA MET A 307 11.74 -18.61 -20.47
C MET A 307 11.60 -20.05 -19.95
N ALA A 308 12.72 -20.77 -19.88
CA ALA A 308 12.75 -22.10 -19.27
C ALA A 308 12.32 -22.04 -17.79
N GLY A 309 11.36 -22.87 -17.40
CA GLY A 309 10.76 -22.84 -16.05
C GLY A 309 9.79 -21.67 -15.80
N GLY A 310 9.46 -20.91 -16.83
CA GLY A 310 8.63 -19.71 -16.73
C GLY A 310 7.23 -19.97 -16.16
N ALA A 311 6.62 -21.13 -16.43
CA ALA A 311 5.34 -21.51 -15.82
C ALA A 311 5.43 -21.56 -14.29
N PHE A 312 6.51 -22.14 -13.74
CA PHE A 312 6.74 -22.21 -12.29
C PHE A 312 7.04 -20.82 -11.70
N PHE A 313 7.99 -20.08 -12.27
CA PHE A 313 8.37 -18.76 -11.75
C PHE A 313 7.28 -17.72 -11.95
N GLY A 314 6.50 -17.79 -13.03
CA GLY A 314 5.31 -16.97 -13.22
C GLY A 314 4.23 -17.26 -12.17
N GLY A 315 3.98 -18.54 -11.86
CA GLY A 315 3.09 -18.92 -10.76
C GLY A 315 3.57 -18.42 -9.40
N MET A 316 4.88 -18.50 -9.13
CA MET A 316 5.50 -17.95 -7.91
C MET A 316 5.39 -16.42 -7.85
N PHE A 317 5.51 -15.73 -8.99
CA PHE A 317 5.32 -14.27 -9.06
C PHE A 317 3.89 -13.86 -8.68
N PHE A 318 2.88 -14.52 -9.23
CA PHE A 318 1.50 -14.22 -8.86
C PHE A 318 1.16 -14.63 -7.42
N LEU A 319 1.79 -15.69 -6.89
CA LEU A 319 1.69 -16.05 -5.47
C LEU A 319 2.29 -14.96 -4.56
N LEU A 320 3.47 -14.44 -4.93
CA LEU A 320 4.09 -13.27 -4.27
C LEU A 320 3.13 -12.08 -4.24
N LEU A 321 2.52 -11.77 -5.38
CA LEU A 321 1.60 -10.65 -5.54
C LEU A 321 0.37 -10.81 -4.64
N VAL A 322 -0.19 -12.02 -4.54
CA VAL A 322 -1.33 -12.34 -3.66
C VAL A 322 -0.94 -12.23 -2.18
N PHE A 323 0.25 -12.67 -1.78
CA PHE A 323 0.72 -12.52 -0.40
C PHE A 323 0.90 -11.06 0.00
N ALA A 324 1.46 -10.24 -0.90
CA ALA A 324 1.56 -8.80 -0.73
C ALA A 324 0.16 -8.15 -0.66
N ALA A 325 -0.75 -8.58 -1.52
CA ALA A 325 -2.12 -8.07 -1.52
C ALA A 325 -2.87 -8.41 -0.22
N TRP A 326 -2.71 -9.64 0.32
CA TRP A 326 -3.39 -10.01 1.56
C TRP A 326 -2.90 -9.23 2.77
N SER A 327 -1.59 -9.03 2.92
CA SER A 327 -1.05 -8.25 4.04
C SER A 327 -1.57 -6.81 4.05
N SER A 328 -1.68 -6.18 2.89
CA SER A 328 -2.26 -4.83 2.75
C SER A 328 -3.77 -4.82 2.94
N ALA A 329 -4.51 -5.79 2.38
CA ALA A 329 -5.97 -5.88 2.51
C ALA A 329 -6.42 -5.99 3.98
N ILE A 330 -5.68 -6.76 4.78
CA ILE A 330 -5.92 -6.90 6.23
C ILE A 330 -5.82 -5.54 6.93
N SER A 331 -4.82 -4.73 6.58
CA SER A 331 -4.60 -3.43 7.20
C SER A 331 -5.60 -2.37 6.74
N LEU A 332 -6.05 -2.42 5.49
CA LEU A 332 -7.03 -1.49 4.91
C LEU A 332 -8.38 -1.52 5.61
N ILE A 333 -8.86 -2.71 6.02
CA ILE A 333 -10.16 -2.87 6.66
C ILE A 333 -10.10 -2.70 8.18
N GLU A 334 -8.91 -2.83 8.78
CA GLU A 334 -8.75 -2.81 10.24
C GLU A 334 -9.28 -1.53 10.92
N PRO A 335 -9.08 -0.31 10.38
CA PRO A 335 -9.65 0.92 10.95
C PRO A 335 -11.18 0.89 11.07
N ALA A 336 -11.87 0.37 10.05
CA ALA A 336 -13.33 0.24 10.05
C ALA A 336 -13.81 -0.78 11.09
N ILE A 337 -13.15 -1.93 11.18
CA ILE A 337 -13.48 -2.97 12.14
C ILE A 337 -13.22 -2.49 13.58
N ALA A 338 -12.08 -1.85 13.83
CA ALA A 338 -11.76 -1.28 15.11
C ALA A 338 -12.83 -0.26 15.55
N TRP A 339 -13.26 0.60 14.63
CA TRP A 339 -14.33 1.56 14.91
C TRP A 339 -15.66 0.86 15.26
N LEU A 340 -16.07 -0.15 14.51
CA LEU A 340 -17.32 -0.90 14.78
C LEU A 340 -17.27 -1.58 16.13
N VAL A 341 -16.16 -2.20 16.49
CA VAL A 341 -15.98 -2.86 17.79
C VAL A 341 -16.03 -1.85 18.94
N GLU A 342 -15.29 -0.73 18.82
CA GLU A 342 -15.19 0.28 19.89
C GLU A 342 -16.47 1.11 20.08
N ASN A 343 -17.18 1.43 19.00
CA ASN A 343 -18.30 2.39 19.06
C ASN A 343 -19.69 1.71 19.02
N LYS A 344 -19.78 0.51 18.46
CA LYS A 344 -21.05 -0.25 18.38
C LYS A 344 -21.11 -1.45 19.34
N SER A 345 -20.04 -1.69 20.09
CA SER A 345 -19.92 -2.79 21.06
C SER A 345 -20.28 -4.17 20.49
N ILE A 346 -20.06 -4.35 19.18
CA ILE A 346 -20.29 -5.64 18.50
C ILE A 346 -19.02 -6.48 18.52
N SER A 347 -19.16 -7.80 18.50
CA SER A 347 -18.01 -8.70 18.46
C SER A 347 -17.21 -8.49 17.17
N ARG A 348 -15.90 -8.68 17.25
CA ARG A 348 -14.99 -8.54 16.10
C ARG A 348 -15.41 -9.41 14.91
N ARG A 349 -15.91 -10.62 15.14
CA ARG A 349 -16.44 -11.48 14.07
C ARG A 349 -17.61 -10.83 13.34
N ARG A 350 -18.57 -10.25 14.05
CA ARG A 350 -19.71 -9.53 13.44
C ARG A 350 -19.24 -8.27 12.71
N ALA A 351 -18.33 -7.50 13.32
CA ALA A 351 -17.74 -6.32 12.68
C ALA A 351 -17.04 -6.67 11.35
N SER A 352 -16.28 -7.78 11.33
CA SER A 352 -15.61 -8.27 10.11
C SER A 352 -16.62 -8.68 9.04
N VAL A 353 -17.72 -9.36 9.39
CA VAL A 353 -18.76 -9.73 8.43
C VAL A 353 -19.42 -8.49 7.84
N TYR A 354 -19.81 -7.53 8.67
CA TYR A 354 -20.48 -6.31 8.19
C TYR A 354 -19.58 -5.45 7.31
N ALA A 355 -18.35 -5.17 7.77
CA ALA A 355 -17.40 -4.38 6.99
C ALA A 355 -17.00 -5.12 5.71
N GLY A 356 -16.73 -6.43 5.80
CA GLY A 356 -16.36 -7.26 4.66
C GLY A 356 -17.47 -7.35 3.61
N PHE A 357 -18.71 -7.56 4.03
CA PHE A 357 -19.86 -7.61 3.12
C PHE A 357 -20.09 -6.26 2.42
N ALA A 358 -20.02 -5.16 3.18
CA ALA A 358 -20.18 -3.83 2.61
C ALA A 358 -19.07 -3.49 1.61
N THR A 359 -17.80 -3.86 1.92
CA THR A 359 -16.67 -3.69 0.99
C THR A 359 -16.82 -4.59 -0.25
N TRP A 360 -17.24 -5.84 -0.07
CA TRP A 360 -17.50 -6.77 -1.15
C TRP A 360 -18.60 -6.24 -2.08
N LEU A 361 -19.70 -5.74 -1.51
CA LEU A 361 -20.80 -5.16 -2.30
C LEU A 361 -20.33 -3.94 -3.11
N LEU A 362 -19.53 -3.06 -2.51
CA LEU A 362 -18.94 -1.92 -3.22
C LEU A 362 -17.97 -2.38 -4.32
N GLY A 363 -17.24 -3.48 -4.11
CA GLY A 363 -16.34 -4.09 -5.08
C GLY A 363 -17.05 -4.54 -6.37
N LEU A 364 -18.37 -4.78 -6.34
CA LEU A 364 -19.14 -5.10 -7.55
C LEU A 364 -19.07 -3.98 -8.59
N LEU A 365 -18.98 -2.72 -8.17
CA LEU A 365 -18.77 -1.59 -9.10
C LEU A 365 -17.49 -1.76 -9.90
N THR A 366 -16.40 -2.21 -9.24
CA THR A 366 -15.13 -2.51 -9.90
C THR A 366 -15.22 -3.77 -10.77
N VAL A 367 -15.85 -4.85 -10.29
CA VAL A 367 -16.08 -6.06 -11.09
C VAL A 367 -16.77 -5.70 -12.39
N PHE A 368 -17.84 -4.92 -12.31
CA PHE A 368 -18.62 -4.54 -13.49
C PHE A 368 -17.90 -3.53 -14.40
N SER A 369 -16.99 -2.72 -13.86
CA SER A 369 -16.19 -1.78 -14.67
C SER A 369 -15.34 -2.45 -15.76
N PHE A 370 -14.98 -3.73 -15.58
CA PHE A 370 -14.20 -4.47 -16.57
C PHE A 370 -15.04 -5.16 -17.65
N ASN A 371 -16.38 -5.20 -17.51
CA ASN A 371 -17.26 -5.97 -18.39
C ASN A 371 -18.60 -5.25 -18.63
N ILE A 372 -19.68 -5.70 -18.05
CA ILE A 372 -21.05 -5.20 -18.34
C ILE A 372 -21.26 -3.71 -18.04
N GLY A 373 -20.48 -3.14 -17.13
CA GLY A 373 -20.51 -1.73 -16.75
C GLY A 373 -19.36 -0.90 -17.33
N SER A 374 -18.58 -1.43 -18.28
CA SER A 374 -17.44 -0.71 -18.88
C SER A 374 -17.83 0.60 -19.57
N HIS A 375 -19.10 0.74 -19.96
CA HIS A 375 -19.68 1.95 -20.54
C HIS A 375 -20.24 2.93 -19.50
N TRP A 376 -20.24 2.59 -18.20
CA TRP A 376 -20.62 3.51 -17.12
C TRP A 376 -19.47 4.49 -16.85
N ILE A 377 -19.42 5.52 -17.65
CA ILE A 377 -18.37 6.55 -17.57
C ILE A 377 -18.89 7.75 -16.80
N LEU A 378 -18.22 8.11 -15.72
CA LEU A 378 -18.47 9.32 -14.93
C LEU A 378 -17.21 10.17 -14.86
N PHE A 379 -17.30 11.44 -15.24
CA PHE A 379 -16.14 12.35 -15.35
C PHE A 379 -15.01 11.80 -16.27
N GLY A 380 -15.39 11.09 -17.33
CA GLY A 380 -14.44 10.47 -18.26
C GLY A 380 -13.72 9.22 -17.75
N LYS A 381 -14.17 8.66 -16.62
CA LYS A 381 -13.55 7.50 -15.95
C LYS A 381 -14.56 6.38 -15.73
N THR A 382 -14.12 5.14 -15.81
CA THR A 382 -14.87 3.98 -15.32
C THR A 382 -15.04 4.03 -13.80
N MET A 383 -15.92 3.22 -13.23
CA MET A 383 -16.11 3.17 -11.76
C MET A 383 -14.82 2.76 -11.03
N PHE A 384 -14.03 1.85 -11.60
CA PHE A 384 -12.72 1.48 -11.06
C PHE A 384 -11.76 2.66 -11.05
N GLU A 385 -11.56 3.31 -12.21
CA GLU A 385 -10.67 4.46 -12.34
C GLU A 385 -11.11 5.64 -11.46
N LEU A 386 -12.42 5.83 -11.29
CA LEU A 386 -12.95 6.89 -10.43
C LEU A 386 -12.64 6.63 -8.95
N LEU A 387 -12.81 5.39 -8.48
CA LEU A 387 -12.49 5.01 -7.10
C LEU A 387 -10.98 5.10 -6.83
N ASP A 388 -10.14 4.63 -7.77
CA ASP A 388 -8.69 4.76 -7.66
C ASP A 388 -8.26 6.23 -7.65
N TYR A 389 -8.75 7.04 -8.58
CA TYR A 389 -8.45 8.47 -8.64
C TYR A 389 -8.87 9.21 -7.37
N LEU A 390 -10.10 8.98 -6.90
CA LEU A 390 -10.63 9.62 -5.69
C LEU A 390 -9.78 9.28 -4.46
N THR A 391 -9.42 8.01 -4.32
CA THR A 391 -8.63 7.58 -3.16
C THR A 391 -7.17 7.98 -3.28
N ALA A 392 -6.47 7.55 -4.32
CA ALA A 392 -5.02 7.72 -4.46
C ALA A 392 -4.61 9.18 -4.68
N ASN A 393 -5.40 9.94 -5.46
CA ASN A 393 -5.02 11.30 -5.88
C ASN A 393 -5.65 12.41 -5.03
N ILE A 394 -6.76 12.14 -4.33
CA ILE A 394 -7.45 13.15 -3.52
C ILE A 394 -7.41 12.80 -2.03
N MET A 395 -7.95 11.63 -1.63
CA MET A 395 -8.15 11.33 -0.22
C MET A 395 -6.82 11.09 0.52
N LEU A 396 -5.90 10.32 -0.06
CA LEU A 396 -4.62 10.03 0.60
C LEU A 396 -3.73 11.27 0.74
N PRO A 397 -3.51 12.10 -0.30
CA PRO A 397 -2.75 13.34 -0.14
C PRO A 397 -3.38 14.29 0.89
N LEU A 398 -4.69 14.55 0.80
CA LEU A 398 -5.37 15.42 1.77
C LEU A 398 -5.36 14.84 3.19
N GLY A 399 -5.50 13.52 3.34
CA GLY A 399 -5.34 12.81 4.60
C GLY A 399 -3.95 13.00 5.19
N GLY A 400 -2.90 12.79 4.40
CA GLY A 400 -1.51 13.00 4.79
C GLY A 400 -1.21 14.45 5.18
N LEU A 401 -1.71 15.43 4.40
CA LEU A 401 -1.62 16.85 4.70
C LEU A 401 -2.27 17.18 6.05
N ALA A 402 -3.49 16.70 6.25
CA ALA A 402 -4.21 16.95 7.50
C ALA A 402 -3.55 16.27 8.71
N ILE A 403 -2.96 15.08 8.56
CA ILE A 403 -2.15 14.42 9.59
C ILE A 403 -0.90 15.24 9.91
N ALA A 404 -0.21 15.77 8.90
CA ALA A 404 0.95 16.63 9.09
C ALA A 404 0.57 17.92 9.85
N ILE A 405 -0.53 18.55 9.48
CA ILE A 405 -1.05 19.74 10.18
C ILE A 405 -1.45 19.37 11.63
N PHE A 406 -2.17 18.27 11.83
CA PHE A 406 -2.58 17.84 13.16
C PHE A 406 -1.39 17.58 14.08
N SER A 407 -0.41 16.80 13.64
CA SER A 407 0.77 16.46 14.44
C SER A 407 1.78 17.60 14.59
N GLY A 408 1.94 18.43 13.56
CA GLY A 408 2.90 19.53 13.54
C GLY A 408 2.42 20.81 14.21
N TRP A 409 1.10 21.12 14.14
CA TRP A 409 0.55 22.43 14.52
C TRP A 409 -0.54 22.35 15.59
N ILE A 410 -1.34 21.28 15.62
CA ILE A 410 -2.45 21.14 16.57
C ILE A 410 -1.98 20.49 17.87
N MET A 411 -1.19 19.41 17.78
CA MET A 411 -0.59 18.81 18.97
C MET A 411 0.49 19.74 19.56
N SER A 412 0.46 19.88 20.89
CA SER A 412 1.47 20.65 21.61
C SER A 412 2.85 20.02 21.51
N GLN A 413 3.87 20.83 21.73
CA GLN A 413 5.24 20.35 21.77
C GLN A 413 5.45 19.32 22.88
N ASN A 414 4.85 19.55 24.05
CA ASN A 414 4.96 18.64 25.20
C ASN A 414 4.35 17.26 24.86
N SER A 415 3.14 17.23 24.29
CA SER A 415 2.47 15.99 23.90
C SER A 415 3.25 15.19 22.88
N THR A 416 3.88 15.87 21.91
CA THR A 416 4.72 15.18 20.91
C THR A 416 6.05 14.72 21.52
N GLN A 417 6.70 15.54 22.37
CA GLN A 417 7.94 15.15 23.06
C GLN A 417 7.79 13.95 23.99
N GLU A 418 6.65 13.84 24.71
CA GLU A 418 6.34 12.68 25.54
C GLU A 418 6.38 11.36 24.73
N GLU A 419 5.88 11.38 23.50
CA GLU A 419 5.90 10.21 22.62
C GLU A 419 7.31 9.92 22.06
N PHE A 420 8.22 10.89 22.09
CA PHE A 420 9.63 10.77 21.70
C PHE A 420 10.60 10.62 22.88
N ALA A 421 10.10 10.37 24.09
CA ALA A 421 10.93 10.36 25.31
C ALA A 421 12.12 9.40 25.27
N ILE A 422 12.07 8.35 24.44
CA ILE A 422 13.15 7.38 24.24
C ILE A 422 14.02 7.65 23.00
N GLU A 423 13.76 8.75 22.29
CA GLU A 423 14.46 9.10 21.07
C GLU A 423 15.57 10.12 21.33
N TYR A 424 16.53 10.20 20.40
CA TYR A 424 17.53 11.26 20.44
C TYR A 424 16.90 12.63 20.15
N PRO A 425 17.24 13.68 20.90
CA PRO A 425 16.67 15.04 20.72
C PRO A 425 16.84 15.61 19.30
N VAL A 426 17.92 15.21 18.61
CA VAL A 426 18.20 15.62 17.22
C VAL A 426 17.14 15.07 16.28
N PHE A 427 16.75 13.80 16.45
CA PHE A 427 15.71 13.17 15.63
C PHE A 427 14.36 13.87 15.80
N TYR A 428 13.97 14.20 17.03
CA TYR A 428 12.75 14.94 17.30
C TYR A 428 12.74 16.32 16.62
N ARG A 429 13.85 17.07 16.71
CA ARG A 429 13.97 18.39 16.06
C ARG A 429 13.85 18.29 14.54
N LEU A 430 14.56 17.34 13.93
CA LEU A 430 14.49 17.10 12.49
C LEU A 430 13.08 16.71 12.07
N TRP A 431 12.47 15.72 12.73
CA TRP A 431 11.10 15.30 12.46
C TRP A 431 10.12 16.49 12.56
N ARG A 432 10.25 17.32 13.60
CA ARG A 432 9.35 18.46 13.78
C ARG A 432 9.47 19.52 12.68
N ILE A 433 10.66 19.74 12.15
CA ILE A 433 10.87 20.64 10.99
C ILE A 433 10.23 20.02 9.75
N LEU A 434 10.50 18.75 9.48
CA LEU A 434 9.96 18.07 8.31
C LEU A 434 8.44 18.02 8.33
N ILE A 435 7.83 17.55 9.42
CA ILE A 435 6.37 17.38 9.50
C ILE A 435 5.61 18.72 9.52
N ARG A 436 6.26 19.78 9.98
CA ARG A 436 5.64 21.09 10.13
C ARG A 436 5.70 21.94 8.87
N TYR A 437 6.79 21.85 8.12
CA TYR A 437 7.04 22.75 6.98
C TYR A 437 7.22 21.99 5.66
N ILE A 438 8.15 21.02 5.61
CA ILE A 438 8.51 20.35 4.36
C ILE A 438 7.37 19.45 3.88
N THR A 439 6.87 18.59 4.74
CA THR A 439 5.80 17.64 4.38
C THR A 439 4.53 18.35 3.90
N PRO A 440 3.96 19.36 4.62
CA PRO A 440 2.77 20.05 4.12
C PRO A 440 3.00 20.78 2.80
N ALA A 441 4.15 21.43 2.63
CA ALA A 441 4.48 22.13 1.38
C ALA A 441 4.55 21.16 0.21
N ALA A 442 5.30 20.07 0.37
CA ALA A 442 5.46 19.04 -0.67
C ALA A 442 4.12 18.39 -1.04
N VAL A 443 3.31 17.98 -0.04
CA VAL A 443 2.00 17.38 -0.30
C VAL A 443 1.05 18.35 -0.99
N SER A 444 1.07 19.63 -0.59
CA SER A 444 0.23 20.66 -1.24
C SER A 444 0.60 20.83 -2.71
N ILE A 445 1.89 20.82 -3.05
CA ILE A 445 2.35 20.89 -4.45
C ILE A 445 1.84 19.70 -5.25
N VAL A 446 2.00 18.46 -4.74
CA VAL A 446 1.47 17.25 -5.38
C VAL A 446 -0.03 17.36 -5.59
N PHE A 447 -0.76 17.75 -4.55
CA PHE A 447 -2.22 17.86 -4.64
C PHE A 447 -2.67 18.91 -5.67
N LEU A 448 -2.02 20.08 -5.71
CA LEU A 448 -2.33 21.15 -6.67
C LEU A 448 -2.03 20.74 -8.10
N ASN A 449 -0.98 19.94 -8.32
CA ASN A 449 -0.69 19.37 -9.64
C ASN A 449 -1.76 18.35 -10.06
N VAL A 450 -2.11 17.41 -9.17
CA VAL A 450 -3.13 16.37 -9.46
C VAL A 450 -4.48 16.98 -9.86
N ILE A 451 -4.86 18.11 -9.28
CA ILE A 451 -6.10 18.82 -9.65
C ILE A 451 -5.91 19.82 -10.81
N GLY A 452 -4.72 19.87 -11.44
CA GLY A 452 -4.45 20.67 -12.64
C GLY A 452 -4.27 22.17 -12.40
N ILE A 453 -3.92 22.60 -11.18
CA ILE A 453 -3.66 24.01 -10.85
C ILE A 453 -2.17 24.38 -11.07
N VAL A 454 -1.27 23.43 -10.84
CA VAL A 454 0.18 23.55 -11.05
C VAL A 454 0.59 22.44 -11.98
N GLY A 455 1.19 22.78 -13.12
CA GLY A 455 1.62 21.79 -14.12
C GLY A 455 2.53 22.41 -15.14
#